data_d7d975670b0fb636c51e6499185ba6fc
#
_entry.id   d7d975670b0fb636c51e6499185ba6fc
#
_cell.length_a   1.000
_cell.length_b   1.000
_cell.length_c   1.000
_cell.angle_alpha   90.00
_cell.angle_beta   90.00
_cell.angle_gamma   90.00
#
_symmetry.space_group_name_H-M   'P 1'
#
loop_
_entity.id
_entity.type
_entity.pdbx_description
1 polymer ?
#
loop_
_entity_poly.entity_id
_entity_poly.type
_entity_poly.pdbx_seq_one_letter_code
_entity_poly.pdbx_strand_id
1 'polypeptide(L)'
;GYACDIFFSAAQKQMDTLEGEGNLVEGSRKNVVNNQLCVVTLKDSGTKVTGLENLKDAKSIALADGTVPVGKYTRQALVALKILPETEDVSKISTQEVSEALGGVEISEQSNVSKVLAAVVEGSSEVGTTYYSDTYGYEDKLQILEKVPYDLTGNVIYPIAQIKNEEASQEEQDAAKDFIAYVTSDNA
;
A
#
# COMPACT_ATOMS: atom_id res chain seq x y z
N GLY A 1 9.15 -25.71 3.61
CA GLY A 1 8.17 -24.68 4.04
C GLY A 1 7.43 -25.17 5.28
N TYR A 2 6.71 -24.28 5.92
CA TYR A 2 5.81 -24.67 7.01
C TYR A 2 4.43 -24.91 6.42
N ALA A 3 3.70 -25.92 6.94
CA ALA A 3 2.29 -26.13 6.62
C ALA A 3 1.46 -24.97 7.19
N CYS A 4 0.44 -24.53 6.47
CA CYS A 4 -0.52 -23.54 6.94
C CYS A 4 -1.88 -23.79 6.30
N ASP A 5 -2.94 -23.41 7.00
CA ASP A 5 -4.33 -23.63 6.55
C ASP A 5 -4.92 -22.41 5.87
N ILE A 6 -4.39 -21.24 6.18
CA ILE A 6 -4.83 -19.95 5.64
C ILE A 6 -3.62 -19.14 5.19
N PHE A 7 -3.75 -18.51 4.02
CA PHE A 7 -2.82 -17.50 3.56
C PHE A 7 -3.54 -16.18 3.36
N PHE A 8 -3.05 -15.14 4.06
CA PHE A 8 -3.53 -13.78 3.93
C PHE A 8 -2.39 -12.90 3.41
N SER A 9 -2.55 -12.36 2.22
CA SER A 9 -1.49 -11.63 1.52
C SER A 9 -1.80 -10.13 1.42
N ALA A 10 -0.79 -9.29 1.60
CA ALA A 10 -0.88 -7.86 1.33
C ALA A 10 -0.79 -7.51 -0.17
N ALA A 11 -0.72 -8.51 -1.06
CA ALA A 11 -0.69 -8.30 -2.50
C ALA A 11 -1.27 -9.50 -3.26
N GLN A 12 -1.88 -9.25 -4.42
CA GLN A 12 -2.48 -10.26 -5.27
C GLN A 12 -1.45 -11.24 -5.84
N LYS A 13 -0.26 -10.76 -6.21
CA LYS A 13 0.76 -11.55 -6.92
C LYS A 13 1.10 -12.88 -6.23
N GLN A 14 1.28 -12.88 -4.91
CA GLN A 14 1.61 -14.08 -4.15
C GLN A 14 0.43 -15.06 -4.13
N MET A 15 -0.79 -14.54 -4.02
CA MET A 15 -2.01 -15.34 -4.09
C MET A 15 -2.20 -15.94 -5.48
N ASP A 16 -1.93 -15.19 -6.55
CA ASP A 16 -2.01 -15.67 -7.93
C ASP A 16 -1.01 -16.81 -8.18
N THR A 17 0.18 -16.72 -7.60
CA THR A 17 1.18 -17.79 -7.67
C THR A 17 0.66 -19.08 -7.04
N LEU A 18 0.17 -19.01 -5.79
CA LEU A 18 -0.37 -20.16 -5.07
C LEU A 18 -1.59 -20.78 -5.77
N GLU A 19 -2.46 -19.93 -6.35
CA GLU A 19 -3.62 -20.38 -7.12
C GLU A 19 -3.20 -21.08 -8.40
N GLY A 20 -2.24 -20.51 -9.14
CA GLY A 20 -1.69 -21.08 -10.37
C GLY A 20 -0.95 -22.40 -10.15
N GLU A 21 -0.35 -22.60 -8.99
CA GLU A 21 0.27 -23.85 -8.55
C GLU A 21 -0.74 -24.89 -8.02
N GLY A 22 -2.03 -24.51 -7.93
CA GLY A 22 -3.08 -25.39 -7.45
C GLY A 22 -3.09 -25.62 -5.94
N ASN A 23 -2.42 -24.75 -5.16
CA ASN A 23 -2.27 -24.87 -3.71
C ASN A 23 -3.47 -24.34 -2.91
N LEU A 24 -4.43 -23.68 -3.55
CA LEU A 24 -5.62 -23.15 -2.89
C LEU A 24 -6.78 -24.17 -2.91
N VAL A 25 -7.58 -24.15 -1.85
CA VAL A 25 -8.89 -24.79 -1.87
C VAL A 25 -9.80 -24.04 -2.84
N GLU A 26 -10.43 -24.74 -3.76
CA GLU A 26 -11.24 -24.16 -4.82
C GLU A 26 -12.35 -23.25 -4.27
N GLY A 27 -12.47 -22.06 -4.80
CA GLY A 27 -13.47 -21.05 -4.41
C GLY A 27 -13.26 -20.41 -3.03
N SER A 28 -12.16 -20.72 -2.33
CA SER A 28 -11.87 -20.14 -1.00
C SER A 28 -11.29 -18.74 -1.06
N ARG A 29 -10.71 -18.34 -2.20
CA ARG A 29 -10.10 -17.01 -2.37
C ARG A 29 -11.16 -15.90 -2.26
N LYS A 30 -10.90 -14.94 -1.37
CA LYS A 30 -11.73 -13.75 -1.15
C LYS A 30 -10.84 -12.51 -1.06
N ASN A 31 -11.36 -11.38 -1.51
CA ASN A 31 -10.77 -10.07 -1.26
C ASN A 31 -11.33 -9.55 0.06
N VAL A 32 -10.46 -9.30 1.03
CA VAL A 32 -10.87 -8.91 2.39
C VAL A 32 -10.80 -7.39 2.57
N VAL A 33 -9.63 -6.82 2.25
CA VAL A 33 -9.35 -5.41 2.48
C VAL A 33 -8.94 -4.77 1.16
N ASN A 34 -9.47 -3.57 0.93
CA ASN A 34 -9.06 -2.70 -0.15
C ASN A 34 -8.39 -1.48 0.49
N ASN A 35 -7.05 -1.49 0.55
CA ASN A 35 -6.28 -0.37 1.08
C ASN A 35 -6.17 0.74 0.03
N GLN A 36 -5.84 1.94 0.46
CA GLN A 36 -5.76 3.11 -0.42
C GLN A 36 -4.51 3.91 -0.12
N LEU A 37 -3.80 4.32 -1.18
CA LEU A 37 -2.72 5.29 -1.06
C LEU A 37 -3.29 6.64 -0.62
N CYS A 38 -2.58 7.34 0.25
CA CYS A 38 -2.93 8.70 0.64
C CYS A 38 -1.69 9.59 0.76
N VAL A 39 -1.90 10.89 0.59
CA VAL A 39 -0.93 11.95 0.87
C VAL A 39 -1.24 12.52 2.24
N VAL A 40 -0.24 12.56 3.12
CA VAL A 40 -0.39 13.00 4.50
C VAL A 40 0.60 14.10 4.86
N THR A 41 0.21 14.92 5.83
CA THR A 41 1.04 15.95 6.45
C THR A 41 0.72 16.06 7.93
N LEU A 42 1.53 16.79 8.70
CA LEU A 42 1.16 17.18 10.05
C LEU A 42 -0.01 18.16 10.02
N LYS A 43 -0.92 18.07 11.00
CA LYS A 43 -1.88 19.14 11.26
C LYS A 43 -1.12 20.44 11.50
N ASP A 44 -1.65 21.52 10.98
CA ASP A 44 -1.06 22.85 11.11
C ASP A 44 0.34 23.02 10.46
N SER A 45 0.73 22.12 9.55
CA SER A 45 1.99 22.20 8.80
C SER A 45 2.10 23.48 7.95
N GLY A 46 0.96 24.05 7.57
CA GLY A 46 0.90 25.17 6.65
C GLY A 46 1.33 24.82 5.22
N THR A 47 1.34 23.52 4.89
CA THR A 47 1.66 23.08 3.52
C THR A 47 0.70 23.65 2.48
N LYS A 48 1.22 23.87 1.28
CA LYS A 48 0.43 24.24 0.10
C LYS A 48 0.00 23.01 -0.71
N VAL A 49 0.52 21.83 -0.35
CA VAL A 49 0.18 20.58 -1.02
C VAL A 49 -1.25 20.18 -0.68
N THR A 50 -2.00 19.81 -1.70
CA THR A 50 -3.37 19.32 -1.58
C THR A 50 -3.52 17.86 -2.02
N GLY A 51 -2.53 17.33 -2.74
CA GLY A 51 -2.52 15.98 -3.25
C GLY A 51 -1.30 15.69 -4.13
N LEU A 52 -1.35 14.58 -4.86
CA LEU A 52 -0.26 14.15 -5.76
C LEU A 52 0.01 15.16 -6.88
N GLU A 53 -1.03 15.81 -7.42
CA GLU A 53 -0.89 16.73 -8.55
C GLU A 53 0.02 17.92 -8.27
N ASN A 54 0.10 18.34 -7.02
CA ASN A 54 0.89 19.50 -6.62
C ASN A 54 1.95 19.19 -5.55
N LEU A 55 2.46 17.95 -5.50
CA LEU A 55 3.57 17.57 -4.62
C LEU A 55 4.81 18.46 -4.79
N LYS A 56 5.00 19.05 -5.96
CA LYS A 56 6.08 20.00 -6.25
C LYS A 56 6.06 21.25 -5.36
N ASP A 57 4.93 21.56 -4.73
CA ASP A 57 4.77 22.72 -3.85
C ASP A 57 5.21 22.41 -2.39
N ALA A 58 5.60 21.18 -2.11
CA ALA A 58 6.15 20.77 -0.82
C ALA A 58 7.58 21.32 -0.63
N LYS A 59 7.97 21.57 0.61
CA LYS A 59 9.37 21.84 0.98
C LYS A 59 10.20 20.59 0.99
N SER A 60 9.62 19.47 1.47
CA SER A 60 10.26 18.16 1.52
C SER A 60 9.20 17.04 1.52
N ILE A 61 9.56 15.90 0.94
CA ILE A 61 8.68 14.75 0.79
C ILE A 61 9.34 13.50 1.39
N ALA A 62 8.65 12.75 2.23
CA ALA A 62 9.02 11.39 2.58
C ALA A 62 8.41 10.43 1.55
N LEU A 63 9.25 9.69 0.84
CA LEU A 63 8.83 8.75 -0.21
C LEU A 63 9.54 7.40 -0.01
N ALA A 64 8.79 6.32 -0.05
CA ALA A 64 9.40 5.00 -0.02
C ALA A 64 10.13 4.68 -1.34
N ASP A 65 11.19 3.87 -1.24
CA ASP A 65 11.90 3.32 -2.38
C ASP A 65 10.94 2.64 -3.37
N GLY A 66 11.26 2.65 -4.66
CA GLY A 66 10.40 2.11 -5.72
C GLY A 66 10.12 0.61 -5.61
N THR A 67 10.98 -0.15 -4.93
CA THR A 67 10.79 -1.58 -4.68
C THR A 67 9.82 -1.86 -3.54
N VAL A 68 9.56 -0.87 -2.69
CA VAL A 68 8.57 -0.95 -1.61
C VAL A 68 7.16 -0.74 -2.20
N PRO A 69 6.15 -1.55 -1.84
CA PRO A 69 4.82 -1.45 -2.44
C PRO A 69 4.22 -0.04 -2.45
N VAL A 70 4.25 0.70 -1.34
CA VAL A 70 3.73 2.08 -1.29
C VAL A 70 4.50 3.03 -2.20
N GLY A 71 5.82 2.88 -2.31
CA GLY A 71 6.67 3.65 -3.22
C GLY A 71 6.39 3.33 -4.69
N LYS A 72 6.10 2.07 -5.01
CA LYS A 72 5.67 1.64 -6.34
C LYS A 72 4.31 2.24 -6.71
N TYR A 73 3.31 2.15 -5.81
CA TYR A 73 1.98 2.73 -6.07
C TYR A 73 2.03 4.25 -6.22
N THR A 74 2.88 4.93 -5.44
CA THR A 74 3.07 6.38 -5.60
C THR A 74 3.61 6.72 -7.00
N ARG A 75 4.65 6.01 -7.45
CA ARG A 75 5.22 6.21 -8.80
C ARG A 75 4.20 5.89 -9.89
N GLN A 76 3.43 4.83 -9.72
CA GLN A 76 2.35 4.47 -10.65
C GLN A 76 1.31 5.59 -10.77
N ALA A 77 0.87 6.18 -9.66
CA ALA A 77 -0.05 7.29 -9.67
C ALA A 77 0.56 8.55 -10.33
N LEU A 78 1.84 8.85 -10.07
CA LEU A 78 2.54 9.96 -10.71
C LEU A 78 2.70 9.77 -12.22
N VAL A 79 2.88 8.53 -12.70
CA VAL A 79 2.88 8.20 -14.13
C VAL A 79 1.48 8.40 -14.73
N ALA A 80 0.43 7.93 -14.06
CA ALA A 80 -0.95 8.11 -14.51
C ALA A 80 -1.35 9.59 -14.59
N LEU A 81 -0.83 10.42 -13.68
CA LEU A 81 -0.98 11.89 -13.70
C LEU A 81 -0.05 12.58 -14.73
N LYS A 82 0.79 11.84 -15.47
CA LYS A 82 1.77 12.36 -16.43
C LYS A 82 2.82 13.30 -15.81
N ILE A 83 3.07 13.17 -14.51
CA ILE A 83 4.16 13.83 -13.80
C ILE A 83 5.47 13.08 -14.05
N LEU A 84 5.40 11.74 -14.06
CA LEU A 84 6.51 10.87 -14.44
C LEU A 84 6.27 10.29 -15.85
N PRO A 85 7.34 9.96 -16.58
CA PRO A 85 7.23 9.34 -17.89
C PRO A 85 6.67 7.91 -17.78
N GLU A 86 6.00 7.46 -18.83
CA GLU A 86 5.57 6.06 -18.96
C GLU A 86 6.78 5.13 -18.99
N THR A 87 6.68 3.99 -18.30
CA THR A 87 7.71 2.97 -18.22
C THR A 87 7.08 1.59 -18.04
N GLU A 88 7.80 0.54 -18.46
CA GLU A 88 7.37 -0.84 -18.26
C GLU A 88 7.38 -1.26 -16.79
N ASP A 89 8.27 -0.65 -15.99
CA ASP A 89 8.43 -0.99 -14.57
C ASP A 89 8.66 0.26 -13.73
N VAL A 90 7.59 0.78 -13.16
CA VAL A 90 7.62 1.98 -12.31
C VAL A 90 8.48 1.83 -11.05
N SER A 91 8.78 0.59 -10.63
CA SER A 91 9.63 0.35 -9.46
C SER A 91 11.09 0.72 -9.69
N LYS A 92 11.50 0.87 -10.95
CA LYS A 92 12.86 1.27 -11.34
C LYS A 92 13.06 2.79 -11.40
N ILE A 93 11.99 3.57 -11.35
CA ILE A 93 12.09 5.02 -11.28
C ILE A 93 12.74 5.39 -9.94
N SER A 94 13.93 5.97 -9.99
CA SER A 94 14.66 6.38 -8.79
C SER A 94 13.99 7.56 -8.09
N THR A 95 14.27 7.73 -6.81
CA THR A 95 13.80 8.89 -6.03
C THR A 95 14.35 10.20 -6.58
N GLN A 96 15.54 10.18 -7.18
CA GLN A 96 16.11 11.35 -7.85
C GLN A 96 15.28 11.76 -9.08
N GLU A 97 14.88 10.81 -9.93
CA GLU A 97 14.01 11.08 -11.08
C GLU A 97 12.65 11.64 -10.65
N VAL A 98 12.09 11.13 -9.54
CA VAL A 98 10.87 11.70 -8.95
C VAL A 98 11.09 13.13 -8.50
N SER A 99 12.19 13.43 -7.81
CA SER A 99 12.55 14.79 -7.38
C SER A 99 12.67 15.74 -8.57
N GLU A 100 13.39 15.34 -9.61
CA GLU A 100 13.58 16.12 -10.83
C GLU A 100 12.25 16.42 -11.53
N ALA A 101 11.37 15.43 -11.65
CA ALA A 101 10.03 15.58 -12.23
C ALA A 101 9.13 16.54 -11.41
N LEU A 102 9.36 16.61 -10.10
CA LEU A 102 8.67 17.53 -9.19
C LEU A 102 9.39 18.89 -9.07
N GLY A 103 10.34 19.20 -9.97
CA GLY A 103 11.03 20.49 -9.98
C GLY A 103 12.18 20.61 -8.99
N GLY A 104 12.75 19.50 -8.54
CA GLY A 104 13.88 19.44 -7.62
C GLY A 104 13.49 19.49 -6.14
N VAL A 105 12.28 19.11 -5.79
CA VAL A 105 11.84 19.03 -4.38
C VAL A 105 12.72 18.05 -3.62
N GLU A 106 13.11 18.40 -2.40
CA GLU A 106 13.85 17.50 -1.51
C GLU A 106 13.02 16.27 -1.17
N ILE A 107 13.56 15.07 -1.44
CA ILE A 107 12.91 13.81 -1.11
C ILE A 107 13.77 13.01 -0.16
N SER A 108 13.22 12.68 1.00
CA SER A 108 13.78 11.73 1.95
C SER A 108 13.31 10.33 1.59
N GLU A 109 14.19 9.53 0.98
CA GLU A 109 13.89 8.15 0.61
C GLU A 109 13.80 7.26 1.85
N GLN A 110 12.76 6.44 1.91
CA GLN A 110 12.49 5.57 3.04
C GLN A 110 12.46 4.10 2.62
N SER A 111 13.01 3.23 3.47
CA SER A 111 13.11 1.78 3.20
C SER A 111 11.80 1.01 3.45
N ASN A 112 10.77 1.63 4.02
CA ASN A 112 9.44 1.05 4.22
C ASN A 112 8.40 2.13 4.54
N VAL A 113 7.11 1.73 4.52
CA VAL A 113 5.97 2.63 4.76
C VAL A 113 5.96 3.23 6.16
N SER A 114 6.33 2.47 7.18
CA SER A 114 6.35 2.96 8.57
C SER A 114 7.34 4.09 8.78
N LYS A 115 8.48 4.05 8.07
CA LYS A 115 9.47 5.14 8.10
C LYS A 115 8.99 6.39 7.36
N VAL A 116 8.22 6.24 6.28
CA VAL A 116 7.57 7.40 5.64
C VAL A 116 6.64 8.08 6.64
N LEU A 117 5.79 7.31 7.31
CA LEU A 117 4.87 7.84 8.31
C LEU A 117 5.62 8.52 9.47
N ALA A 118 6.67 7.87 9.98
CA ALA A 118 7.51 8.43 11.05
C ALA A 118 8.13 9.76 10.64
N ALA A 119 8.69 9.86 9.43
CA ALA A 119 9.31 11.09 8.92
C ALA A 119 8.33 12.27 8.89
N VAL A 120 7.07 12.02 8.54
CA VAL A 120 6.02 13.06 8.58
C VAL A 120 5.62 13.38 10.01
N VAL A 121 5.36 12.36 10.86
CA VAL A 121 4.91 12.55 12.25
C VAL A 121 5.96 13.28 13.09
N GLU A 122 7.24 13.05 12.83
CA GLU A 122 8.37 13.70 13.50
C GLU A 122 8.70 15.09 12.91
N GLY A 123 8.05 15.45 11.80
CA GLY A 123 8.26 16.74 11.12
C GLY A 123 9.57 16.85 10.35
N SER A 124 10.28 15.74 10.10
CA SER A 124 11.49 15.73 9.28
C SER A 124 11.18 15.82 7.77
N SER A 125 9.94 15.54 7.38
CA SER A 125 9.41 15.80 6.04
C SER A 125 8.04 16.47 6.15
N GLU A 126 7.76 17.41 5.25
CA GLU A 126 6.51 18.18 5.26
C GLU A 126 5.31 17.33 4.85
N VAL A 127 5.47 16.50 3.83
CA VAL A 127 4.44 15.57 3.34
C VAL A 127 5.02 14.19 3.10
N GLY A 128 4.15 13.20 3.01
CA GLY A 128 4.55 11.83 2.64
C GLY A 128 3.40 11.06 2.03
N THR A 129 3.74 9.95 1.35
CA THR A 129 2.77 9.02 0.77
C THR A 129 2.76 7.72 1.57
N THR A 130 1.60 7.38 2.11
CA THR A 130 1.40 6.19 2.95
C THR A 130 0.09 5.51 2.60
N TYR A 131 -0.25 4.39 3.26
CA TYR A 131 -1.58 3.82 3.13
C TYR A 131 -2.55 4.45 4.13
N TYR A 132 -3.82 4.51 3.74
CA TYR A 132 -4.88 5.02 4.60
C TYR A 132 -4.96 4.23 5.92
N SER A 133 -4.78 2.90 5.88
CA SER A 133 -4.75 2.07 7.09
C SER A 133 -3.66 2.45 8.09
N ASP A 134 -2.53 2.97 7.61
CA ASP A 134 -1.39 3.33 8.47
C ASP A 134 -1.62 4.65 9.21
N THR A 135 -2.61 5.45 8.79
CA THR A 135 -2.96 6.71 9.46
C THR A 135 -3.82 6.50 10.71
N TYR A 136 -4.34 5.28 10.91
CA TYR A 136 -5.12 4.96 12.09
C TYR A 136 -4.29 5.08 13.38
N GLY A 137 -4.85 5.77 14.38
CA GLY A 137 -4.14 6.09 15.62
C GLY A 137 -3.27 7.36 15.56
N TYR A 138 -3.25 8.04 14.40
CA TYR A 138 -2.56 9.32 14.22
C TYR A 138 -3.50 10.47 13.86
N GLU A 139 -4.81 10.28 14.02
CA GLU A 139 -5.84 11.25 13.64
C GLU A 139 -5.69 12.59 14.34
N ASP A 140 -5.11 12.61 15.53
CA ASP A 140 -4.84 13.83 16.28
C ASP A 140 -3.63 14.62 15.77
N LYS A 141 -2.71 13.97 15.06
CA LYS A 141 -1.43 14.54 14.57
C LYS A 141 -1.43 14.79 13.07
N LEU A 142 -1.98 13.86 12.31
CA LEU A 142 -1.95 13.89 10.87
C LEU A 142 -3.21 14.48 10.25
N GLN A 143 -3.02 15.12 9.11
CA GLN A 143 -4.05 15.47 8.14
C GLN A 143 -3.84 14.68 6.87
N ILE A 144 -4.90 14.04 6.39
CA ILE A 144 -4.92 13.43 5.05
C ILE A 144 -5.27 14.55 4.07
N LEU A 145 -4.35 14.83 3.16
CA LEU A 145 -4.53 15.83 2.10
C LEU A 145 -5.35 15.25 0.96
N GLU A 146 -5.04 13.99 0.59
CA GLU A 146 -5.72 13.27 -0.47
C GLU A 146 -5.76 11.79 -0.17
N LYS A 147 -6.90 11.14 -0.45
CA LYS A 147 -7.00 9.70 -0.68
C LYS A 147 -6.92 9.48 -2.18
N VAL A 148 -5.81 8.90 -2.63
CA VAL A 148 -5.52 8.77 -4.06
C VAL A 148 -6.54 7.85 -4.72
N PRO A 149 -7.21 8.30 -5.80
CA PRO A 149 -8.20 7.48 -6.50
C PRO A 149 -7.62 6.17 -7.03
N TYR A 150 -8.43 5.12 -7.02
CA TYR A 150 -8.00 3.78 -7.47
C TYR A 150 -7.72 3.70 -8.98
N ASP A 151 -8.24 4.60 -9.79
CA ASP A 151 -7.91 4.70 -11.22
C ASP A 151 -6.45 5.11 -11.46
N LEU A 152 -5.79 5.75 -10.49
CA LEU A 152 -4.37 6.10 -10.56
C LEU A 152 -3.44 4.99 -10.06
N THR A 153 -3.87 4.19 -9.09
CA THR A 153 -3.04 3.17 -8.43
C THR A 153 -3.42 1.74 -8.78
N GLY A 154 -4.63 1.53 -9.30
CA GLY A 154 -5.29 0.24 -9.20
C GLY A 154 -5.69 -0.09 -7.74
N ASN A 155 -6.44 -1.16 -7.58
CA ASN A 155 -6.89 -1.60 -6.26
C ASN A 155 -5.74 -2.21 -5.46
N VAL A 156 -5.54 -1.73 -4.23
CA VAL A 156 -4.60 -2.32 -3.26
C VAL A 156 -5.36 -3.38 -2.45
N ILE A 157 -5.51 -4.55 -3.05
CA ILE A 157 -6.34 -5.62 -2.49
C ILE A 157 -5.48 -6.58 -1.67
N TYR A 158 -5.99 -6.92 -0.48
CA TYR A 158 -5.44 -7.96 0.38
C TYR A 158 -6.36 -9.19 0.30
N PRO A 159 -5.95 -10.22 -0.48
CA PRO A 159 -6.71 -11.44 -0.59
C PRO A 159 -6.40 -12.41 0.54
N ILE A 160 -7.40 -13.22 0.93
CA ILE A 160 -7.28 -14.38 1.80
C ILE A 160 -7.73 -15.63 1.07
N ALA A 161 -7.12 -16.77 1.36
CA ALA A 161 -7.58 -18.06 0.86
C ALA A 161 -7.22 -19.20 1.83
N GLN A 162 -7.97 -20.29 1.76
CA GLN A 162 -7.63 -21.53 2.40
C GLN A 162 -6.61 -22.29 1.56
N ILE A 163 -5.57 -22.80 2.19
CA ILE A 163 -4.50 -23.57 1.55
C ILE A 163 -4.85 -25.05 1.63
N LYS A 164 -4.52 -25.79 0.59
CA LYS A 164 -4.55 -27.25 0.63
C LYS A 164 -3.43 -27.75 1.55
N ASN A 165 -3.81 -28.18 2.74
CA ASN A 165 -2.91 -28.71 3.74
C ASN A 165 -3.28 -30.18 3.99
N GLU A 166 -2.45 -31.11 3.51
CA GLU A 166 -2.68 -32.55 3.68
C GLU A 166 -2.47 -33.03 5.12
N GLU A 167 -1.80 -32.23 5.95
CA GLU A 167 -1.55 -32.54 7.36
C GLU A 167 -2.70 -32.05 8.26
N ALA A 168 -3.60 -31.18 7.75
CA ALA A 168 -4.69 -30.61 8.53
C ALA A 168 -5.82 -31.63 8.77
N SER A 169 -6.28 -31.72 9.99
CA SER A 169 -7.51 -32.44 10.36
C SER A 169 -8.75 -31.77 9.75
N GLN A 170 -9.87 -32.49 9.72
CA GLN A 170 -11.14 -31.92 9.26
C GLN A 170 -11.58 -30.72 10.11
N GLU A 171 -11.33 -30.77 11.44
CA GLU A 171 -11.67 -29.67 12.36
C GLU A 171 -10.86 -28.39 12.05
N GLU A 172 -9.58 -28.52 11.70
CA GLU A 172 -8.72 -27.40 11.31
C GLU A 172 -9.15 -26.83 9.96
N GLN A 173 -9.51 -27.66 9.00
CA GLN A 173 -10.02 -27.23 7.71
C GLN A 173 -11.35 -26.47 7.86
N ASP A 174 -12.26 -26.94 8.70
CA ASP A 174 -13.54 -26.29 8.98
C ASP A 174 -13.31 -24.96 9.73
N ALA A 175 -12.38 -24.91 10.70
CA ALA A 175 -12.03 -23.67 11.39
C ALA A 175 -11.42 -22.63 10.44
N ALA A 176 -10.58 -23.03 9.50
CA ALA A 176 -10.03 -22.14 8.48
C ALA A 176 -11.12 -21.54 7.59
N LYS A 177 -12.09 -22.35 7.18
CA LYS A 177 -13.25 -21.91 6.41
C LYS A 177 -14.12 -20.91 7.18
N ASP A 178 -14.39 -21.21 8.45
CA ASP A 178 -15.20 -20.35 9.32
C ASP A 178 -14.48 -19.02 9.59
N PHE A 179 -13.16 -19.03 9.79
CA PHE A 179 -12.36 -17.84 9.94
C PHE A 179 -12.44 -16.94 8.68
N ILE A 180 -12.28 -17.52 7.48
CA ILE A 180 -12.40 -16.78 6.23
C ILE A 180 -13.81 -16.19 6.09
N ALA A 181 -14.85 -16.95 6.42
CA ALA A 181 -16.21 -16.47 6.39
C ALA A 181 -16.44 -15.30 7.37
N TYR A 182 -15.86 -15.38 8.57
CA TYR A 182 -15.95 -14.30 9.55
C TYR A 182 -15.29 -13.03 9.07
N VAL A 183 -13.99 -13.08 8.65
CA VAL A 183 -13.25 -11.88 8.22
C VAL A 183 -13.76 -11.25 6.93
N THR A 184 -14.63 -11.95 6.19
CA THR A 184 -15.28 -11.44 4.98
C THR A 184 -16.74 -11.04 5.22
N SER A 185 -17.22 -11.13 6.45
CA SER A 185 -18.57 -10.72 6.85
C SER A 185 -18.61 -9.24 7.28
N ASP A 186 -19.83 -8.69 7.34
CA ASP A 186 -20.06 -7.31 7.82
C ASP A 186 -19.80 -7.14 9.34
N ASN A 187 -19.45 -8.22 10.05
CA ASN A 187 -19.20 -8.22 11.49
C ASN A 187 -17.68 -8.22 11.85
N ALA A 188 -16.81 -8.18 10.85
CA ALA A 188 -15.34 -8.20 11.06
C ALA A 188 -14.73 -6.80 11.11
#